data_c228dc3bec76b94a35782fa7631bc6e4
#
_entry.id   c228dc3bec76b94a35782fa7631bc6e4
#
_cell.length_a   1.000
_cell.length_b   1.000
_cell.length_c   1.000
_cell.angle_alpha   90.00
_cell.angle_beta   90.00
_cell.angle_gamma   90.00
#
_symmetry.space_group_name_H-M   'P 1'
#
loop_
_entity.id
_entity.type
_entity.pdbx_description
1 polymer ?
#
loop_
_entity_poly.entity_id
_entity_poly.type
_entity_poly.pdbx_seq_one_letter_code
_entity_poly.pdbx_strand_id
1 'polypeptide(L)'
;MPTLSTAAWLSYPFRPFFMANALYAIVAILVWVTYLFSGWTIPVSWSPMHWHSHEMLYGWVPAAIAGFVLTAMTNWTGAKPLSGLGLLAMVMLWVAGRLMFLTASLWPTWLVALIDLAFLTALTLYVATILIRHKNHRNLVLVGVLALLLTGNAMMHLGFMTGSMALRIPQNNWVSA
;
A
#
# COMPACT_ATOMS: atom_id res chain seq x y z
N MET A 1 32.11 5.51 18.58
CA MET A 1 30.72 5.19 19.01
C MET A 1 29.95 4.83 17.76
N PRO A 2 29.40 3.61 17.60
CA PRO A 2 28.53 3.33 16.48
C PRO A 2 27.28 4.16 16.73
N THR A 3 27.05 5.15 15.87
CA THR A 3 25.76 5.79 15.75
C THR A 3 24.72 4.70 15.63
N LEU A 4 23.67 4.69 16.47
CA LEU A 4 22.48 3.85 16.33
C LEU A 4 21.85 4.23 15.00
N SER A 5 22.46 3.71 13.99
CA SER A 5 22.40 4.24 12.67
C SER A 5 21.14 3.70 12.01
N THR A 6 20.53 4.54 11.24
CA THR A 6 19.71 4.23 10.06
C THR A 6 20.09 2.88 9.42
N ALA A 7 21.33 2.42 9.53
CA ALA A 7 21.84 1.14 9.07
C ALA A 7 21.17 -0.09 9.73
N ALA A 8 20.94 -0.12 11.04
CA ALA A 8 20.35 -1.27 11.71
C ALA A 8 18.86 -1.41 11.38
N TRP A 9 18.16 -0.30 11.22
CA TRP A 9 16.74 -0.23 10.88
C TRP A 9 16.47 -0.65 9.43
N LEU A 10 17.36 -0.24 8.51
CA LEU A 10 17.28 -0.53 7.08
C LEU A 10 18.11 -1.77 6.68
N SER A 11 18.52 -2.61 7.61
CA SER A 11 19.30 -3.81 7.30
C SER A 11 18.47 -4.98 6.78
N TYR A 12 17.19 -5.06 7.17
CA TYR A 12 16.27 -6.11 6.75
C TYR A 12 14.86 -5.56 6.51
N PRO A 13 14.15 -6.00 5.44
CA PRO A 13 12.87 -5.44 5.03
C PRO A 13 11.76 -5.55 6.08
N PHE A 14 11.70 -6.64 6.85
CA PHE A 14 10.64 -6.85 7.84
C PHE A 14 10.60 -5.73 8.90
N ARG A 15 11.75 -5.14 9.27
CA ARG A 15 11.83 -4.14 10.33
C ARG A 15 11.03 -2.89 10.02
N PRO A 16 11.33 -2.14 8.92
CA PRO A 16 10.57 -0.94 8.60
C PRO A 16 9.15 -1.26 8.17
N PHE A 17 8.93 -2.33 7.39
CA PHE A 17 7.60 -2.61 6.88
C PHE A 17 6.61 -3.05 7.95
N PHE A 18 7.00 -3.97 8.86
CA PHE A 18 6.07 -4.42 9.90
C PHE A 18 5.78 -3.32 10.91
N MET A 19 6.76 -2.47 11.25
CA MET A 19 6.49 -1.35 12.14
C MET A 19 5.63 -0.28 11.45
N ALA A 20 5.97 0.11 10.22
CA ALA A 20 5.15 1.07 9.49
C ALA A 20 3.72 0.55 9.30
N ASN A 21 3.57 -0.74 9.00
CA ASN A 21 2.27 -1.38 8.82
C ASN A 21 1.47 -1.45 10.13
N ALA A 22 2.11 -1.74 11.26
CA ALA A 22 1.45 -1.73 12.58
C ALA A 22 0.99 -0.32 12.98
N LEU A 23 1.85 0.69 12.79
CA LEU A 23 1.49 2.08 13.04
C LEU A 23 0.34 2.53 12.12
N TYR A 24 0.41 2.15 10.85
CA TYR A 24 -0.63 2.48 9.89
C TYR A 24 -1.97 1.82 10.23
N ALA A 25 -1.96 0.57 10.70
CA ALA A 25 -3.18 -0.11 11.16
C ALA A 25 -3.88 0.67 12.28
N ILE A 26 -3.11 1.17 13.25
CA ILE A 26 -3.66 2.00 14.34
C ILE A 26 -4.28 3.28 13.78
N VAL A 27 -3.56 3.99 12.91
CA VAL A 27 -4.05 5.23 12.29
C VAL A 27 -5.31 4.97 11.46
N ALA A 28 -5.31 3.95 10.61
CA ALA A 28 -6.43 3.62 9.74
C ALA A 28 -7.69 3.24 10.54
N ILE A 29 -7.53 2.48 11.63
CA ILE A 29 -8.65 2.13 12.53
C ILE A 29 -9.16 3.37 13.25
N LEU A 30 -8.28 4.23 13.77
CA LEU A 30 -8.70 5.47 14.43
C LEU A 30 -9.47 6.38 13.48
N VAL A 31 -8.98 6.58 12.25
CA VAL A 31 -9.67 7.35 11.21
C VAL A 31 -11.05 6.75 10.92
N TRP A 32 -11.13 5.43 10.77
CA TRP A 32 -12.37 4.74 10.46
C TRP A 32 -13.39 4.82 11.59
N VAL A 33 -12.97 4.59 12.83
CA VAL A 33 -13.84 4.68 14.01
C VAL A 33 -14.31 6.11 14.24
N THR A 34 -13.41 7.11 14.06
CA THR A 34 -13.80 8.51 14.14
C THR A 34 -14.86 8.86 13.10
N TYR A 35 -14.70 8.41 11.85
CA TYR A 35 -15.71 8.59 10.81
C TYR A 35 -17.07 7.99 11.21
N LEU A 36 -17.08 6.78 11.76
CA LEU A 36 -18.33 6.08 12.10
C LEU A 36 -19.10 6.73 13.26
N PHE A 37 -18.41 7.31 14.25
CA PHE A 37 -19.03 7.71 15.51
C PHE A 37 -19.03 9.22 15.80
N SER A 38 -18.23 10.03 15.08
CA SER A 38 -18.12 11.47 15.39
C SER A 38 -18.85 12.38 14.39
N GLY A 39 -19.38 11.84 13.30
CA GLY A 39 -19.91 12.65 12.19
C GLY A 39 -18.84 13.37 11.39
N TRP A 40 -17.55 13.16 11.69
CA TRP A 40 -16.45 13.72 10.92
C TRP A 40 -16.35 13.02 9.55
N THR A 41 -16.12 13.78 8.51
CA THR A 41 -15.95 13.23 7.16
C THR A 41 -14.48 13.13 6.80
N ILE A 42 -14.07 11.98 6.26
CA ILE A 42 -12.71 11.77 5.76
C ILE A 42 -12.51 12.70 4.54
N PRO A 43 -11.46 13.54 4.51
CA PRO A 43 -11.22 14.50 3.42
C PRO A 43 -10.66 13.84 2.16
N VAL A 44 -11.38 12.86 1.62
CA VAL A 44 -11.02 12.11 0.43
C VAL A 44 -12.07 12.33 -0.67
N SER A 45 -11.65 12.23 -1.93
CA SER A 45 -12.55 12.35 -3.08
C SER A 45 -13.45 11.12 -3.26
N TRP A 46 -13.11 10.02 -2.62
CA TRP A 46 -13.83 8.75 -2.67
C TRP A 46 -14.83 8.66 -1.52
N SER A 47 -15.83 7.77 -1.65
CA SER A 47 -16.66 7.48 -0.49
C SER A 47 -15.83 6.87 0.63
N PRO A 48 -16.14 7.16 1.91
CA PRO A 48 -15.39 6.61 3.04
C PRO A 48 -15.29 5.08 3.03
N MET A 49 -16.34 4.40 2.55
CA MET A 49 -16.34 2.94 2.40
C MET A 49 -15.29 2.47 1.37
N HIS A 50 -15.21 3.13 0.21
CA HIS A 50 -14.21 2.82 -0.80
C HIS A 50 -12.79 3.14 -0.29
N TRP A 51 -12.63 4.25 0.43
CA TRP A 51 -11.36 4.58 1.06
C TRP A 51 -10.93 3.47 2.03
N HIS A 52 -11.82 3.05 2.92
CA HIS A 52 -11.50 1.99 3.88
C HIS A 52 -11.15 0.67 3.18
N SER A 53 -11.95 0.25 2.22
CA SER A 53 -11.70 -0.99 1.45
C SER A 53 -10.37 -0.93 0.71
N HIS A 54 -10.05 0.20 0.07
CA HIS A 54 -8.79 0.41 -0.63
C HIS A 54 -7.60 0.33 0.33
N GLU A 55 -7.66 1.04 1.45
CA GLU A 55 -6.58 1.07 2.41
C GLU A 55 -6.31 -0.28 3.08
N MET A 56 -7.35 -1.08 3.30
CA MET A 56 -7.18 -2.44 3.82
C MET A 56 -6.54 -3.37 2.78
N LEU A 57 -7.02 -3.36 1.54
CA LEU A 57 -6.58 -4.29 0.50
C LEU A 57 -5.28 -3.87 -0.18
N TYR A 58 -5.09 -2.58 -0.44
CA TYR A 58 -3.97 -2.08 -1.25
C TYR A 58 -2.98 -1.21 -0.46
N GLY A 59 -3.37 -0.79 0.73
CA GLY A 59 -2.48 -0.10 1.67
C GLY A 59 -1.82 -1.06 2.64
N TRP A 60 -2.61 -1.67 3.51
CA TRP A 60 -2.13 -2.49 4.63
C TRP A 60 -1.58 -3.84 4.18
N VAL A 61 -2.34 -4.61 3.39
CA VAL A 61 -1.95 -5.96 2.96
C VAL A 61 -0.63 -5.98 2.18
N PRO A 62 -0.39 -5.11 1.17
CA PRO A 62 0.87 -5.13 0.43
C PRO A 62 2.09 -4.78 1.26
N ALA A 63 1.97 -3.93 2.28
CA ALA A 63 3.07 -3.65 3.19
C ALA A 63 3.44 -4.88 4.05
N ALA A 64 2.44 -5.62 4.53
CA ALA A 64 2.67 -6.88 5.24
C ALA A 64 3.34 -7.91 4.31
N ILE A 65 2.86 -8.05 3.08
CA ILE A 65 3.46 -8.93 2.06
C ILE A 65 4.89 -8.49 1.77
N ALA A 66 5.18 -7.21 1.61
CA ALA A 66 6.52 -6.70 1.34
C ALA A 66 7.49 -7.04 2.47
N GLY A 67 7.11 -6.79 3.73
CA GLY A 67 7.92 -7.14 4.89
C GLY A 67 8.26 -8.63 4.94
N PHE A 68 7.29 -9.48 4.62
CA PHE A 68 7.47 -10.93 4.59
C PHE A 68 8.29 -11.38 3.36
N VAL A 69 7.82 -11.08 2.14
CA VAL A 69 8.38 -11.63 0.90
C VAL A 69 9.81 -11.14 0.68
N LEU A 70 10.08 -9.84 0.87
CA LEU A 70 11.42 -9.29 0.69
C LEU A 70 12.44 -9.87 1.70
N THR A 71 11.97 -10.32 2.86
CA THR A 71 12.81 -11.00 3.84
C THR A 71 12.97 -12.48 3.51
N ALA A 72 11.87 -13.19 3.25
CA ALA A 72 11.87 -14.63 3.03
C ALA A 72 12.59 -15.03 1.74
N MET A 73 12.52 -14.18 0.68
CA MET A 73 13.16 -14.52 -0.60
C MET A 73 14.69 -14.62 -0.50
N THR A 74 15.33 -14.01 0.49
CA THR A 74 16.77 -14.18 0.72
C THR A 74 17.11 -15.66 1.05
N ASN A 75 16.26 -16.30 1.84
CA ASN A 75 16.42 -17.72 2.19
C ASN A 75 16.09 -18.64 1.01
N TRP A 76 15.17 -18.22 0.13
CA TRP A 76 14.76 -19.06 -1.01
C TRP A 76 15.70 -18.98 -2.20
N THR A 77 16.45 -17.88 -2.32
CA THR A 77 17.27 -17.58 -3.49
C THR A 77 18.75 -17.45 -3.18
N GLY A 78 19.14 -17.29 -1.91
CA GLY A 78 20.49 -16.92 -1.52
C GLY A 78 20.87 -15.46 -1.88
N ALA A 79 19.93 -14.66 -2.41
CA ALA A 79 20.18 -13.27 -2.73
C ALA A 79 20.42 -12.43 -1.46
N LYS A 80 21.20 -11.35 -1.60
CA LYS A 80 21.36 -10.37 -0.52
C LYS A 80 20.02 -9.71 -0.20
N PRO A 81 19.72 -9.43 1.08
CA PRO A 81 18.51 -8.72 1.46
C PRO A 81 18.48 -7.31 0.84
N LEU A 82 17.30 -6.86 0.43
CA LEU A 82 17.10 -5.43 0.10
C LEU A 82 17.38 -4.61 1.37
N SER A 83 18.30 -3.68 1.30
CA SER A 83 18.76 -2.91 2.45
C SER A 83 19.16 -1.49 2.08
N GLY A 84 19.42 -0.65 3.08
CA GLY A 84 19.90 0.73 2.88
C GLY A 84 18.92 1.58 2.08
N LEU A 85 19.45 2.38 1.14
CA LEU A 85 18.66 3.32 0.34
C LEU A 85 17.60 2.65 -0.53
N GLY A 86 17.86 1.45 -1.05
CA GLY A 86 16.86 0.71 -1.83
C GLY A 86 15.64 0.32 -0.99
N LEU A 87 15.87 -0.14 0.25
CA LEU A 87 14.80 -0.43 1.17
C LEU A 87 14.06 0.84 1.61
N LEU A 88 14.80 1.91 1.90
CA LEU A 88 14.21 3.20 2.23
C LEU A 88 13.31 3.70 1.10
N ALA A 89 13.78 3.65 -0.16
CA ALA A 89 12.99 4.07 -1.32
C ALA A 89 11.68 3.27 -1.44
N MET A 90 11.72 1.95 -1.20
CA MET A 90 10.53 1.10 -1.23
C MET A 90 9.52 1.48 -0.12
N VAL A 91 10.00 1.74 1.10
CA VAL A 91 9.17 2.20 2.21
C VAL A 91 8.57 3.58 1.90
N MET A 92 9.38 4.50 1.36
CA MET A 92 8.91 5.85 1.01
C MET A 92 7.88 5.85 -0.12
N LEU A 93 7.99 4.95 -1.10
CA LEU A 93 6.94 4.75 -2.12
C LEU A 93 5.62 4.33 -1.47
N TRP A 94 5.67 3.40 -0.53
CA TRP A 94 4.48 2.98 0.20
C TRP A 94 3.88 4.13 1.01
N VAL A 95 4.69 4.86 1.79
CA VAL A 95 4.23 6.02 2.58
C VAL A 95 3.64 7.09 1.68
N ALA A 96 4.30 7.40 0.56
CA ALA A 96 3.81 8.39 -0.40
C ALA A 96 2.41 8.03 -0.93
N GLY A 97 2.16 6.75 -1.27
CA GLY A 97 0.83 6.28 -1.66
C GLY A 97 -0.22 6.52 -0.57
N ARG A 98 0.10 6.23 0.69
CA ARG A 98 -0.82 6.46 1.83
C ARG A 98 -1.15 7.95 2.01
N LEU A 99 -0.14 8.81 1.95
CA LEU A 99 -0.34 10.25 2.08
C LEU A 99 -1.13 10.83 0.90
N MET A 100 -0.80 10.41 -0.33
CA MET A 100 -1.54 10.85 -1.53
C MET A 100 -3.00 10.41 -1.49
N PHE A 101 -3.28 9.19 -1.04
CA PHE A 101 -4.63 8.67 -0.96
C PHE A 101 -5.44 9.36 0.16
N LEU A 102 -4.83 9.62 1.31
CA LEU A 102 -5.45 10.37 2.41
C LEU A 102 -5.78 11.80 2.01
N THR A 103 -4.97 12.42 1.16
CA THR A 103 -5.16 13.81 0.69
C THR A 103 -5.69 13.89 -0.75
N ALA A 104 -6.35 12.82 -1.22
CA ALA A 104 -6.75 12.66 -2.62
C ALA A 104 -7.65 13.80 -3.14
N SER A 105 -8.41 14.48 -2.27
CA SER A 105 -9.22 15.65 -2.63
C SER A 105 -8.41 16.87 -3.12
N LEU A 106 -7.10 16.92 -2.80
CA LEU A 106 -6.22 18.03 -3.15
C LEU A 106 -5.49 17.83 -4.49
N TRP A 107 -5.59 16.63 -5.09
CA TRP A 107 -4.77 16.24 -6.22
C TRP A 107 -5.59 15.72 -7.40
N PRO A 108 -5.08 15.86 -8.63
CA PRO A 108 -5.70 15.20 -9.77
C PRO A 108 -5.73 13.66 -9.58
N THR A 109 -6.85 13.04 -9.91
CA THR A 109 -7.08 11.61 -9.69
C THR A 109 -6.04 10.69 -10.34
N TRP A 110 -5.54 11.08 -11.54
CA TRP A 110 -4.48 10.35 -12.22
C TRP A 110 -3.15 10.36 -11.45
N LEU A 111 -2.83 11.47 -10.77
CA LEU A 111 -1.61 11.59 -9.97
C LEU A 111 -1.69 10.73 -8.70
N VAL A 112 -2.85 10.72 -8.05
CA VAL A 112 -3.12 9.83 -6.91
C VAL A 112 -2.92 8.38 -7.32
N ALA A 113 -3.51 7.96 -8.44
CA ALA A 113 -3.37 6.61 -8.98
C ALA A 113 -1.91 6.27 -9.29
N LEU A 114 -1.19 7.17 -9.96
CA LEU A 114 0.21 6.94 -10.33
C LEU A 114 1.09 6.67 -9.10
N ILE A 115 0.97 7.48 -8.07
CA ILE A 115 1.80 7.38 -6.87
C ILE A 115 1.39 6.17 -6.02
N ASP A 116 0.09 5.91 -5.90
CA ASP A 116 -0.40 4.76 -5.15
C ASP A 116 0.00 3.41 -5.80
N LEU A 117 -0.11 3.31 -7.12
CA LEU A 117 0.30 2.11 -7.87
C LEU A 117 1.82 1.89 -7.91
N ALA A 118 2.62 2.96 -7.71
CA ALA A 118 4.08 2.89 -7.84
C ALA A 118 4.71 1.87 -6.88
N PHE A 119 4.22 1.80 -5.65
CA PHE A 119 4.72 0.84 -4.66
C PHE A 119 4.51 -0.62 -5.07
N LEU A 120 3.26 -0.99 -5.38
CA LEU A 120 2.94 -2.36 -5.81
C LEU A 120 3.65 -2.73 -7.11
N THR A 121 3.79 -1.80 -8.04
CA THR A 121 4.56 -1.99 -9.28
C THR A 121 6.03 -2.27 -8.97
N ALA A 122 6.66 -1.42 -8.16
CA ALA A 122 8.06 -1.59 -7.78
C ALA A 122 8.31 -2.91 -7.04
N LEU A 123 7.42 -3.25 -6.09
CA LEU A 123 7.49 -4.51 -5.34
C LEU A 123 7.36 -5.72 -6.26
N THR A 124 6.36 -5.72 -7.14
CA THR A 124 6.12 -6.83 -8.08
C THR A 124 7.31 -7.03 -9.00
N LEU A 125 7.82 -5.96 -9.61
CA LEU A 125 8.98 -6.01 -10.50
C LEU A 125 10.25 -6.46 -9.77
N TYR A 126 10.48 -5.99 -8.56
CA TYR A 126 11.65 -6.38 -7.78
C TYR A 126 11.61 -7.87 -7.42
N VAL A 127 10.48 -8.35 -6.88
CA VAL A 127 10.30 -9.76 -6.52
C VAL A 127 10.41 -10.65 -7.74
N ALA A 128 9.75 -10.30 -8.85
CA ALA A 128 9.84 -11.04 -10.11
C ALA A 128 11.29 -11.13 -10.61
N THR A 129 12.01 -10.02 -10.61
CA THR A 129 13.40 -9.97 -11.07
C THR A 129 14.30 -10.90 -10.26
N ILE A 130 14.20 -10.88 -8.94
CA ILE A 130 15.03 -11.72 -8.07
C ILE A 130 14.68 -13.21 -8.25
N LEU A 131 13.40 -13.56 -8.24
CA LEU A 131 12.97 -14.96 -8.38
C LEU A 131 13.35 -15.55 -9.76
N ILE A 132 13.21 -14.77 -10.83
CA ILE A 132 13.59 -15.21 -12.18
C ILE A 132 15.10 -15.38 -12.30
N ARG A 133 15.89 -14.39 -11.84
CA ARG A 133 17.36 -14.45 -11.87
C ARG A 133 17.93 -15.66 -11.12
N HIS A 134 17.32 -16.03 -10.00
CA HIS A 134 17.75 -17.18 -9.20
C HIS A 134 17.01 -18.48 -9.56
N LYS A 135 16.27 -18.50 -10.66
CA LYS A 135 15.54 -19.69 -11.18
C LYS A 135 14.59 -20.32 -10.14
N ASN A 136 14.04 -19.49 -9.25
CA ASN A 136 13.13 -19.93 -8.20
C ASN A 136 11.69 -19.97 -8.71
N HIS A 137 11.39 -20.88 -9.62
CA HIS A 137 10.07 -20.99 -10.26
C HIS A 137 8.95 -21.35 -9.28
N ARG A 138 9.29 -22.08 -8.21
CA ARG A 138 8.33 -22.49 -7.18
C ARG A 138 7.61 -21.31 -6.54
N ASN A 139 8.32 -20.20 -6.31
CA ASN A 139 7.78 -19.03 -5.64
C ASN A 139 7.25 -17.95 -6.60
N LEU A 140 7.26 -18.18 -7.92
CA LEU A 140 6.67 -17.24 -8.90
C LEU A 140 5.17 -17.05 -8.69
N VAL A 141 4.48 -17.97 -8.01
CA VAL A 141 3.08 -17.77 -7.62
C VAL A 141 2.87 -16.48 -6.83
N LEU A 142 3.87 -16.04 -6.04
CA LEU A 142 3.81 -14.78 -5.30
C LEU A 142 3.81 -13.57 -6.22
N VAL A 143 4.51 -13.64 -7.35
CA VAL A 143 4.45 -12.59 -8.40
C VAL A 143 3.04 -12.52 -8.98
N GLY A 144 2.39 -13.68 -9.20
CA GLY A 144 1.00 -13.73 -9.63
C GLY A 144 0.04 -13.07 -8.63
N VAL A 145 0.22 -13.33 -7.33
CA VAL A 145 -0.58 -12.68 -6.27
C VAL A 145 -0.36 -11.17 -6.26
N LEU A 146 0.90 -10.71 -6.34
CA LEU A 146 1.21 -9.29 -6.41
C LEU A 146 0.64 -8.62 -7.67
N ALA A 147 0.71 -9.30 -8.81
CA ALA A 147 0.14 -8.82 -10.06
C ALA A 147 -1.40 -8.72 -10.00
N LEU A 148 -2.07 -9.66 -9.34
CA LEU A 148 -3.51 -9.59 -9.10
C LEU A 148 -3.88 -8.41 -8.20
N LEU A 149 -3.13 -8.18 -7.12
CA LEU A 149 -3.33 -7.00 -6.26
C LEU A 149 -3.10 -5.70 -7.03
N LEU A 150 -2.03 -5.62 -7.82
CA LEU A 150 -1.73 -4.46 -8.66
C LEU A 150 -2.85 -4.21 -9.68
N THR A 151 -3.33 -5.25 -10.36
CA THR A 151 -4.42 -5.14 -11.33
C THR A 151 -5.72 -4.70 -10.66
N GLY A 152 -6.08 -5.31 -9.52
CA GLY A 152 -7.27 -4.93 -8.77
C GLY A 152 -7.21 -3.48 -8.29
N ASN A 153 -6.05 -3.01 -7.81
CA ASN A 153 -5.84 -1.62 -7.43
C ASN A 153 -6.00 -0.67 -8.64
N ALA A 154 -5.37 -1.01 -9.76
CA ALA A 154 -5.50 -0.22 -11.00
C ALA A 154 -6.96 -0.16 -11.49
N MET A 155 -7.69 -1.27 -11.44
CA MET A 155 -9.12 -1.31 -11.80
C MET A 155 -9.96 -0.44 -10.87
N MET A 156 -9.65 -0.40 -9.58
CA MET A 156 -10.36 0.45 -8.63
C MET A 156 -10.14 1.94 -8.94
N HIS A 157 -8.91 2.35 -9.25
CA HIS A 157 -8.62 3.71 -9.70
C HIS A 157 -9.30 4.05 -11.03
N LEU A 158 -9.28 3.15 -12.00
CA LEU A 158 -9.97 3.33 -13.29
C LEU A 158 -11.48 3.48 -13.10
N GLY A 159 -12.09 2.63 -12.27
CA GLY A 159 -13.51 2.71 -11.93
C GLY A 159 -13.89 4.04 -11.30
N PHE A 160 -13.02 4.59 -10.46
CA PHE A 160 -13.22 5.92 -9.89
C PHE A 160 -13.07 7.03 -10.93
N MET A 161 -12.05 6.99 -11.79
CA MET A 161 -11.82 7.99 -12.84
C MET A 161 -12.94 8.02 -13.89
N THR A 162 -13.51 6.86 -14.23
CA THR A 162 -14.60 6.74 -15.21
C THR A 162 -15.98 6.98 -14.63
N GLY A 163 -16.09 7.20 -13.32
CA GLY A 163 -17.36 7.37 -12.63
C GLY A 163 -18.20 6.08 -12.53
N SER A 164 -17.69 4.95 -12.98
CA SER A 164 -18.40 3.65 -12.91
C SER A 164 -18.53 3.14 -11.46
N MET A 165 -17.64 3.55 -10.58
CA MET A 165 -17.68 3.34 -9.12
C MET A 165 -18.22 4.54 -8.33
N ALA A 166 -18.60 5.63 -9.00
CA ALA A 166 -19.42 6.65 -8.41
C ALA A 166 -20.81 6.04 -8.18
N LEU A 167 -20.94 5.24 -7.13
CA LEU A 167 -22.23 5.01 -6.53
C LEU A 167 -22.82 6.40 -6.31
N ARG A 168 -23.81 6.77 -7.10
CA ARG A 168 -24.77 7.80 -6.74
C ARG A 168 -25.39 7.29 -5.45
N ILE A 169 -24.76 7.63 -4.32
CA ILE A 169 -25.46 7.57 -3.05
C ILE A 169 -26.57 8.59 -3.27
N PRO A 170 -27.85 8.17 -3.32
CA PRO A 170 -28.93 9.14 -3.28
C PRO A 170 -28.63 9.99 -2.06
N GLN A 171 -28.57 11.30 -2.19
CA GLN A 171 -28.56 12.20 -1.05
C GLN A 171 -29.95 12.09 -0.41
N ASN A 172 -30.23 10.96 0.20
CA ASN A 172 -31.41 10.75 0.99
C ASN A 172 -31.14 11.49 2.30
N ASN A 173 -31.80 12.61 2.42
CA ASN A 173 -32.01 13.42 3.59
C ASN A 173 -32.31 12.58 4.85
N TRP A 174 -31.28 12.05 5.49
CA TRP A 174 -31.40 11.46 6.83
C TRP A 174 -31.26 12.50 7.94
N VAL A 175 -31.45 13.79 7.62
CA VAL A 175 -31.45 14.90 8.58
C VAL A 175 -32.80 15.59 8.56
N SER A 176 -33.85 14.86 8.81
CA SER A 176 -35.14 15.45 9.22
C SER A 176 -36.08 14.36 9.74
N ALA A 177 -35.80 13.86 10.95
CA ALA A 177 -36.80 13.31 11.86
C ALA A 177 -36.24 13.36 13.28
#